data_2eab2a7033e14afc7cecde8f2274a902
#
_entry.id   2eab2a7033e14afc7cecde8f2274a902
#
_cell.length_a   1.000
_cell.length_b   1.000
_cell.length_c   1.000
_cell.angle_alpha   90.00
_cell.angle_beta   90.00
_cell.angle_gamma   90.00
#
_symmetry.space_group_name_H-M   'P 1'
#
loop_
_entity.id
_entity.type
_entity.pdbx_description
1 polymer ?
#
loop_
_entity_poly.entity_id
_entity_poly.type
_entity_poly.pdbx_seq_one_letter_code
_entity_poly.pdbx_strand_id
1 'polypeptide(L)'
;MNWPNTALTERLGISYPIIQAPMAGGPGSPQLVAAVSNAGGLGSLAGGYLHADQLRAAITEVRALTDRPFAVNLTALKPAKPDPAKVARACELLAPYRAELGLPPEFPEMPEPPGLDEQLDVILDMQISVLSF
;
A
#
# COMPACT_ATOMS: atom_id res chain seq x y z
N MET A 1 11.19 -0.66 -30.42
CA MET A 1 11.22 0.02 -29.12
C MET A 1 12.65 0.09 -28.64
N ASN A 2 13.14 1.28 -28.32
CA ASN A 2 14.51 1.46 -27.81
C ASN A 2 14.44 1.62 -26.30
N TRP A 3 15.07 0.70 -25.56
CA TRP A 3 15.28 0.86 -24.13
C TRP A 3 15.99 2.17 -23.80
N PRO A 4 15.57 2.97 -22.83
CA PRO A 4 14.42 2.74 -21.91
C PRO A 4 13.07 3.26 -22.41
N ASN A 5 13.00 3.87 -23.60
CA ASN A 5 11.79 4.52 -24.12
C ASN A 5 10.74 3.49 -24.55
N THR A 6 9.65 3.42 -23.84
CA THR A 6 8.52 2.50 -24.08
C THR A 6 7.21 3.26 -23.96
N ALA A 7 6.10 2.68 -24.47
CA ALA A 7 4.79 3.27 -24.27
C ALA A 7 4.42 3.44 -22.77
N LEU A 8 4.97 2.58 -21.89
CA LEU A 8 4.78 2.69 -20.45
C LEU A 8 5.49 3.93 -19.89
N THR A 9 6.77 4.16 -20.26
CA THR A 9 7.53 5.32 -19.78
C THR A 9 6.91 6.63 -20.26
N GLU A 10 6.46 6.68 -21.50
CA GLU A 10 5.79 7.84 -22.08
C GLU A 10 4.47 8.13 -21.35
N ARG A 11 3.66 7.09 -21.12
CA ARG A 11 2.34 7.23 -20.47
C ARG A 11 2.43 7.65 -19.01
N LEU A 12 3.41 7.13 -18.29
CA LEU A 12 3.59 7.39 -16.84
C LEU A 12 4.50 8.58 -16.55
N GLY A 13 5.18 9.14 -17.55
CA GLY A 13 6.13 10.24 -17.37
C GLY A 13 7.39 9.83 -16.59
N ILE A 14 7.82 8.56 -16.71
CA ILE A 14 8.99 8.00 -16.03
C ILE A 14 10.14 7.75 -17.02
N SER A 15 11.38 7.70 -16.52
CA SER A 15 12.57 7.53 -17.37
C SER A 15 12.86 6.05 -17.67
N TYR A 16 12.51 5.16 -16.76
CA TYR A 16 12.75 3.71 -16.88
C TYR A 16 11.45 2.94 -16.69
N PRO A 17 11.18 1.88 -17.45
CA PRO A 17 9.96 1.07 -17.31
C PRO A 17 10.08 0.13 -16.09
N ILE A 18 10.33 0.71 -14.93
CA ILE A 18 10.51 0.03 -13.65
C ILE A 18 9.49 0.58 -12.67
N ILE A 19 8.68 -0.31 -12.10
CA ILE A 19 7.67 0.01 -11.09
C ILE A 19 8.06 -0.70 -9.80
N GLN A 20 8.24 0.05 -8.71
CA GLN A 20 8.43 -0.54 -7.39
C GLN A 20 7.11 -1.09 -6.88
N ALA A 21 7.10 -2.34 -6.44
CA ALA A 21 5.91 -2.96 -5.87
C ALA A 21 5.46 -2.23 -4.58
N PRO A 22 4.15 -2.03 -4.38
CA PRO A 22 3.64 -1.51 -3.12
C PRO A 22 3.91 -2.53 -2.00
N MET A 23 4.54 -2.09 -0.91
CA MET A 23 4.90 -2.94 0.22
C MET A 23 4.33 -2.35 1.51
N ALA A 24 3.22 -2.94 1.99
CA ALA A 24 2.62 -2.56 3.26
C ALA A 24 3.44 -3.05 4.47
N GLY A 25 3.17 -2.48 5.65
CA GLY A 25 3.77 -2.93 6.90
C GLY A 25 5.20 -2.44 7.16
N GLY A 26 5.62 -1.34 6.49
CA GLY A 26 6.86 -0.63 6.80
C GLY A 26 7.85 -0.47 5.65
N PRO A 27 8.17 -1.52 4.84
CA PRO A 27 9.18 -1.38 3.78
C PRO A 27 8.85 -0.33 2.72
N GLY A 28 7.56 -0.17 2.38
CA GLY A 28 7.08 0.81 1.38
C GLY A 28 6.92 2.22 1.95
N SER A 29 7.96 2.74 2.59
CA SER A 29 7.94 4.09 3.19
C SER A 29 7.86 5.20 2.13
N PRO A 30 7.35 6.41 2.47
CA PRO A 30 7.39 7.58 1.60
C PRO A 30 8.77 7.88 1.04
N GLN A 31 9.84 7.66 1.82
CA GLN A 31 11.23 7.84 1.42
C GLN A 31 11.62 6.89 0.28
N LEU A 32 11.24 5.61 0.37
CA LEU A 32 11.51 4.64 -0.70
C LEU A 32 10.76 5.00 -1.98
N VAL A 33 9.47 5.34 -1.85
CA VAL A 33 8.63 5.75 -2.99
C VAL A 33 9.26 6.95 -3.71
N ALA A 34 9.65 7.98 -2.95
CA ALA A 34 10.29 9.17 -3.51
C ALA A 34 11.67 8.85 -4.13
N ALA A 35 12.47 8.01 -3.49
CA ALA A 35 13.79 7.63 -4.00
C ALA A 35 13.70 6.91 -5.35
N VAL A 36 12.74 5.97 -5.50
CA VAL A 36 12.51 5.28 -6.77
C VAL A 36 12.02 6.25 -7.84
N SER A 37 11.10 7.14 -7.52
CA SER A 37 10.58 8.15 -8.44
C SER A 37 11.69 9.13 -8.88
N ASN A 38 12.52 9.59 -7.95
CA ASN A 38 13.66 10.46 -8.25
C ASN A 38 14.74 9.76 -9.10
N ALA A 39 14.88 8.44 -8.97
CA ALA A 39 15.76 7.63 -9.81
C ALA A 39 15.19 7.37 -11.22
N GLY A 40 13.96 7.82 -11.51
CA GLY A 40 13.33 7.72 -12.82
C GLY A 40 12.44 6.50 -13.02
N GLY A 41 12.18 5.71 -12.00
CA GLY A 41 11.13 4.67 -11.97
C GLY A 41 9.78 5.22 -11.51
N LEU A 42 8.84 4.33 -11.22
CA LEU A 42 7.58 4.65 -10.56
C LEU A 42 7.59 4.08 -9.14
N GLY A 43 7.76 4.93 -8.13
CA GLY A 43 7.54 4.55 -6.75
C GLY A 43 6.07 4.26 -6.49
N SER A 44 5.74 3.28 -5.63
CA SER A 44 4.36 2.91 -5.34
C SER A 44 4.11 2.86 -3.83
N LEU A 45 3.27 3.77 -3.34
CA LEU A 45 2.86 3.85 -1.94
C LEU A 45 1.75 2.82 -1.66
N ALA A 46 1.97 1.97 -0.66
CA ALA A 46 0.97 1.01 -0.22
C ALA A 46 -0.03 1.67 0.75
N GLY A 47 -1.22 1.99 0.25
CA GLY A 47 -2.30 2.64 1.01
C GLY A 47 -3.36 1.68 1.58
N GLY A 48 -3.35 0.39 1.19
CA GLY A 48 -4.45 -0.52 1.48
C GLY A 48 -4.79 -0.74 2.96
N TYR A 49 -3.86 -0.47 3.88
CA TYR A 49 -4.08 -0.55 5.33
C TYR A 49 -4.15 0.82 6.03
N LEU A 50 -4.08 1.90 5.28
CA LEU A 50 -4.09 3.25 5.84
C LEU A 50 -5.51 3.83 5.83
N HIS A 51 -5.98 4.34 6.96
CA HIS A 51 -7.17 5.17 7.00
C HIS A 51 -6.95 6.47 6.21
N ALA A 52 -8.02 7.16 5.83
CA ALA A 52 -7.99 8.31 4.93
C ALA A 52 -7.01 9.42 5.39
N ASP A 53 -6.97 9.73 6.68
CA ASP A 53 -6.07 10.71 7.28
C ASP A 53 -4.59 10.29 7.18
N GLN A 54 -4.30 9.02 7.46
CA GLN A 54 -2.97 8.43 7.36
C GLN A 54 -2.50 8.37 5.89
N LEU A 55 -3.41 8.01 4.98
CA LEU A 55 -3.12 7.99 3.54
C LEU A 55 -2.78 9.41 3.05
N ARG A 56 -3.55 10.41 3.44
CA ARG A 56 -3.30 11.82 3.12
C ARG A 56 -1.95 12.29 3.64
N ALA A 57 -1.61 11.94 4.88
CA ALA A 57 -0.32 12.28 5.48
C ALA A 57 0.84 11.63 4.71
N ALA A 58 0.74 10.33 4.39
CA ALA A 58 1.77 9.61 3.65
C ALA A 58 1.98 10.18 2.23
N ILE A 59 0.90 10.51 1.51
CA ILE A 59 0.98 11.16 0.19
C ILE A 59 1.65 12.53 0.31
N THR A 60 1.31 13.31 1.34
CA THR A 60 1.92 14.62 1.58
C THR A 60 3.42 14.49 1.82
N GLU A 61 3.84 13.48 2.58
CA GLU A 61 5.25 13.20 2.82
C GLU A 61 5.98 12.81 1.54
N VAL A 62 5.40 11.95 0.68
CA VAL A 62 6.00 11.63 -0.63
C VAL A 62 6.19 12.90 -1.45
N ARG A 63 5.17 13.78 -1.53
CA ARG A 63 5.24 15.04 -2.29
C ARG A 63 6.25 16.04 -1.75
N ALA A 64 6.56 16.00 -0.47
CA ALA A 64 7.63 16.82 0.11
C ALA A 64 9.03 16.34 -0.30
N LEU A 65 9.15 15.08 -0.76
CA LEU A 65 10.42 14.43 -1.12
C LEU A 65 10.65 14.32 -2.63
N THR A 66 9.59 14.46 -3.45
CA THR A 66 9.69 14.33 -4.92
C THR A 66 8.58 15.09 -5.65
N ASP A 67 8.96 15.72 -6.77
CA ASP A 67 8.03 16.26 -7.77
C ASP A 67 7.78 15.26 -8.91
N ARG A 68 8.37 14.07 -8.84
CA ARG A 68 8.23 13.04 -9.87
C ARG A 68 6.94 12.24 -9.70
N PRO A 69 6.43 11.63 -10.79
CA PRO A 69 5.27 10.74 -10.69
C PRO A 69 5.50 9.58 -9.72
N PHE A 70 4.46 9.25 -8.96
CA PHE A 70 4.38 8.06 -8.14
C PHE A 70 2.96 7.49 -8.18
N ALA A 71 2.83 6.22 -7.81
CA ALA A 71 1.56 5.52 -7.70
C ALA A 71 1.12 5.39 -6.25
N VAL A 72 -0.19 5.25 -6.05
CA VAL A 72 -0.79 4.74 -4.81
C VAL A 72 -1.48 3.42 -5.10
N ASN A 73 -1.33 2.45 -4.21
CA ASN A 73 -2.02 1.17 -4.29
C ASN A 73 -3.03 1.06 -3.15
N LEU A 74 -4.27 0.72 -3.47
CA LEU A 74 -5.34 0.45 -2.52
C LEU A 74 -5.76 -1.02 -2.59
N THR A 75 -6.58 -1.44 -1.64
CA THR A 75 -7.16 -2.77 -1.61
C THR A 75 -8.67 -2.70 -1.82
N ALA A 76 -9.13 -3.06 -3.02
CA ALA A 76 -10.54 -3.01 -3.41
C ALA A 76 -11.28 -4.33 -3.11
N LEU A 77 -10.98 -4.97 -1.97
CA LEU A 77 -11.66 -6.20 -1.56
C LEU A 77 -12.92 -5.88 -0.74
N LYS A 78 -14.00 -6.59 -1.02
CA LYS A 78 -15.16 -6.57 -0.14
C LYS A 78 -14.79 -7.27 1.17
N PRO A 79 -15.01 -6.64 2.34
CA PRO A 79 -14.79 -7.30 3.62
C PRO A 79 -15.59 -8.60 3.68
N ALA A 80 -14.92 -9.72 3.86
CA ALA A 80 -15.59 -10.99 4.14
C ALA A 80 -16.05 -10.99 5.60
N LYS A 81 -17.27 -11.47 5.85
CA LYS A 81 -17.68 -11.77 7.22
C LYS A 81 -16.97 -13.07 7.64
N PRO A 82 -16.07 -13.01 8.62
CA PRO A 82 -15.35 -14.21 9.04
C PRO A 82 -16.34 -15.22 9.66
N ASP A 83 -16.18 -16.48 9.28
CA ASP A 83 -16.86 -17.60 9.90
C ASP A 83 -16.22 -17.86 11.28
N PRO A 84 -16.98 -17.69 12.41
CA PRO A 84 -16.41 -17.84 13.74
C PRO A 84 -15.74 -19.20 13.99
N ALA A 85 -16.27 -20.26 13.40
CA ALA A 85 -15.70 -21.61 13.57
C ALA A 85 -14.34 -21.74 12.84
N LYS A 86 -14.22 -21.13 11.65
CA LYS A 86 -12.96 -21.09 10.93
C LYS A 86 -11.92 -20.22 11.63
N VAL A 87 -12.34 -19.10 12.20
CA VAL A 87 -11.46 -18.24 12.99
C VAL A 87 -10.95 -18.98 14.22
N ALA A 88 -11.85 -19.63 15.00
CA ALA A 88 -11.45 -20.42 16.16
C ALA A 88 -10.45 -21.52 15.78
N ARG A 89 -10.71 -22.24 14.70
CA ARG A 89 -9.80 -23.27 14.20
C ARG A 89 -8.44 -22.71 13.79
N ALA A 90 -8.41 -21.56 13.12
CA ALA A 90 -7.14 -20.90 12.78
C ALA A 90 -6.36 -20.49 14.03
N CYS A 91 -7.04 -19.95 15.05
CA CYS A 91 -6.42 -19.61 16.32
C CYS A 91 -5.80 -20.83 17.01
N GLU A 92 -6.53 -21.97 17.06
CA GLU A 92 -5.98 -23.23 17.60
C GLU A 92 -4.70 -23.66 16.86
N LEU A 93 -4.69 -23.61 15.52
CA LEU A 93 -3.54 -23.99 14.71
C LEU A 93 -2.34 -23.07 14.91
N LEU A 94 -2.58 -21.79 15.20
CA LEU A 94 -1.52 -20.79 15.40
C LEU A 94 -1.02 -20.74 16.85
N ALA A 95 -1.76 -21.29 17.81
CA ALA A 95 -1.40 -21.23 19.24
C ALA A 95 0.00 -21.75 19.57
N PRO A 96 0.48 -22.89 19.02
CA PRO A 96 1.83 -23.36 19.28
C PRO A 96 2.93 -22.40 18.82
N TYR A 97 2.74 -21.80 17.62
CA TYR A 97 3.70 -20.84 17.07
C TYR A 97 3.71 -19.52 17.86
N ARG A 98 2.56 -19.08 18.35
CA ARG A 98 2.49 -17.92 19.24
C ARG A 98 3.24 -18.16 20.54
N ALA A 99 3.10 -19.35 21.13
CA ALA A 99 3.81 -19.73 22.33
C ALA A 99 5.33 -19.78 22.10
N GLU A 100 5.80 -20.34 20.98
CA GLU A 100 7.21 -20.37 20.58
C GLU A 100 7.79 -18.96 20.46
N LEU A 101 7.00 -17.99 19.95
CA LEU A 101 7.41 -16.60 19.80
C LEU A 101 7.22 -15.75 21.07
N GLY A 102 6.78 -16.34 22.17
CA GLY A 102 6.53 -15.62 23.43
C GLY A 102 5.38 -14.61 23.35
N LEU A 103 4.45 -14.77 22.39
CA LEU A 103 3.30 -13.90 22.22
C LEU A 103 2.15 -14.31 23.19
N PRO A 104 1.30 -13.35 23.62
CA PRO A 104 0.14 -13.66 24.44
C PRO A 104 -0.75 -14.74 23.78
N PRO A 105 -1.40 -15.61 24.56
CA PRO A 105 -2.29 -16.66 24.03
C PRO A 105 -3.54 -16.07 23.35
N GLU A 106 -3.98 -14.90 23.79
CA GLU A 106 -5.13 -14.21 23.22
C GLU A 106 -4.77 -13.61 21.88
N PHE A 107 -5.68 -13.74 20.92
CA PHE A 107 -5.57 -13.05 19.63
C PHE A 107 -6.10 -11.62 19.76
N PRO A 108 -5.39 -10.62 19.22
CA PRO A 108 -5.90 -9.25 19.22
C PRO A 108 -7.20 -9.18 18.39
N GLU A 109 -8.08 -8.28 18.78
CA GLU A 109 -9.21 -7.94 17.91
C GLU A 109 -8.70 -7.48 16.54
N MET A 110 -9.39 -7.94 15.49
CA MET A 110 -9.07 -7.48 14.15
C MET A 110 -9.46 -6.00 14.01
N PRO A 111 -8.53 -5.12 13.63
CA PRO A 111 -8.89 -3.74 13.39
C PRO A 111 -9.90 -3.62 12.24
N GLU A 112 -10.77 -2.65 12.31
CA GLU A 112 -11.65 -2.34 11.19
C GLU A 112 -10.81 -1.95 9.97
N PRO A 113 -11.10 -2.55 8.79
CA PRO A 113 -10.39 -2.17 7.57
C PRO A 113 -10.72 -0.72 7.20
N PRO A 114 -9.79 0.00 6.57
CA PRO A 114 -10.06 1.35 6.06
C PRO A 114 -11.21 1.34 5.06
N GLY A 115 -12.03 2.38 5.08
CA GLY A 115 -13.09 2.58 4.09
C GLY A 115 -12.52 2.89 2.72
N LEU A 116 -12.84 2.07 1.70
CA LEU A 116 -12.35 2.28 0.35
C LEU A 116 -12.85 3.61 -0.24
N ASP A 117 -14.11 3.96 0.01
CA ASP A 117 -14.70 5.21 -0.51
C ASP A 117 -13.97 6.44 0.04
N GLU A 118 -13.68 6.44 1.35
CA GLU A 118 -12.92 7.51 2.00
C GLU A 118 -11.47 7.61 1.47
N GLN A 119 -10.86 6.46 1.17
CA GLN A 119 -9.53 6.43 0.54
C GLN A 119 -9.58 6.96 -0.89
N LEU A 120 -10.62 6.63 -1.67
CA LEU A 120 -10.80 7.15 -3.03
C LEU A 120 -11.02 8.67 -3.03
N ASP A 121 -11.76 9.21 -2.06
CA ASP A 121 -11.90 10.65 -1.90
C ASP A 121 -10.53 11.34 -1.70
N VAL A 122 -9.65 10.75 -0.89
CA VAL A 122 -8.28 11.25 -0.73
C VAL A 122 -7.50 11.21 -2.04
N ILE A 123 -7.61 10.13 -2.81
CA ILE A 123 -6.93 9.97 -4.11
C ILE A 123 -7.37 11.06 -5.10
N LEU A 124 -8.68 11.33 -5.15
CA LEU A 124 -9.25 12.34 -6.02
C LEU A 124 -8.87 13.76 -5.58
N ASP A 125 -9.06 14.07 -4.31
CA ASP A 125 -8.71 15.38 -3.74
C ASP A 125 -7.23 15.72 -3.94
N MET A 126 -6.36 14.74 -3.74
CA MET A 126 -4.93 14.90 -3.90
C MET A 126 -4.46 14.68 -5.33
N GLN A 127 -5.37 14.49 -6.30
CA GLN A 127 -5.05 14.36 -7.73
C GLN A 127 -3.92 13.34 -8.00
N ILE A 128 -4.02 12.15 -7.42
CA ILE A 128 -3.08 11.06 -7.70
C ILE A 128 -3.31 10.55 -9.12
N SER A 129 -2.27 10.63 -9.96
CA SER A 129 -2.37 10.30 -11.38
C SER A 129 -2.28 8.80 -11.69
N VAL A 130 -1.75 7.99 -10.77
CA VAL A 130 -1.60 6.54 -10.95
C VAL A 130 -2.14 5.82 -9.71
N LEU A 131 -3.23 5.09 -9.90
CA LEU A 131 -3.85 4.26 -8.88
C LEU A 131 -3.83 2.80 -9.34
N SER A 132 -3.50 1.88 -8.42
CA SER A 132 -3.61 0.43 -8.63
C SER A 132 -4.35 -0.24 -7.46
N PHE A 133 -4.97 -1.39 -7.72
CA PHE A 133 -5.66 -2.23 -6.72
C PHE A 133 -5.74 -3.68 -7.17
#